data_62a8bfc1fd9b04cc6be207d4f5232c40
#
_entry.id   62a8bfc1fd9b04cc6be207d4f5232c40
#
_cell.length_a   1.000
_cell.length_b   1.000
_cell.length_c   1.000
_cell.angle_alpha   90.00
_cell.angle_beta   90.00
_cell.angle_gamma   90.00
#
_symmetry.space_group_name_H-M   'P 1'
#
loop_
_entity.id
_entity.type
_entity.pdbx_description
1 polymer ?
#
loop_
_entity_poly.entity_id
_entity_poly.type
_entity_poly.pdbx_seq_one_letter_code
_entity_poly.pdbx_strand_id
1 'polypeptide(L)'
;MKNVWKLSNYHFDWQWKKWNQKVTLVSGLLAVFCLIAMAFPTGNPQSYEYYSKYFQSYDMAVDGSLLPVIFGLGLILILVGLFIQIKGFSTNAKGIYTLFLLPMKRSEVYLSFLLSAGAAVAVYYLMWLVLLVAAYFAIMAVYESEAAQEIFILAKDNIVTGLDVSQTNGLFLAFQRSAFLRAFFPASLWNVMPVIGGLLLIVTGIFFAGFYTQEVGIRIICSFGAILGGGYIYLQDFIRGVRLAMGHGVTNHAIGYQMILGLIGLIVAVVLQLYIIRRLDDRTDL
;
A
#
# COMPACT_ATOMS: atom_id res chain seq x y z
N MET A 1 5.87 -12.82 25.79
CA MET A 1 5.36 -11.63 25.06
C MET A 1 6.19 -10.35 25.29
N LYS A 2 6.59 -9.98 26.52
CA LYS A 2 7.37 -8.73 26.78
C LYS A 2 8.71 -8.69 26.01
N ASN A 3 9.40 -9.82 25.90
CA ASN A 3 10.67 -9.93 25.21
C ASN A 3 10.50 -9.87 23.66
N VAL A 4 9.43 -10.47 23.13
CA VAL A 4 9.09 -10.38 21.70
C VAL A 4 8.88 -8.93 21.29
N TRP A 5 8.15 -8.17 22.09
CA TRP A 5 7.90 -6.73 21.83
C TRP A 5 9.18 -5.90 21.86
N LYS A 6 10.06 -6.12 22.82
CA LYS A 6 11.35 -5.42 22.89
C LYS A 6 12.22 -5.73 21.68
N LEU A 7 12.28 -6.99 21.25
CA LEU A 7 13.06 -7.41 20.09
C LEU A 7 12.44 -6.88 18.80
N SER A 8 11.12 -6.87 18.70
CA SER A 8 10.40 -6.27 17.56
C SER A 8 10.71 -4.78 17.42
N ASN A 9 10.72 -4.02 18.51
CA ASN A 9 11.10 -2.61 18.48
C ASN A 9 12.54 -2.40 18.03
N TYR A 10 13.47 -3.26 18.48
CA TYR A 10 14.86 -3.21 18.03
C TYR A 10 14.98 -3.47 16.52
N HIS A 11 14.29 -4.49 16.00
CA HIS A 11 14.28 -4.79 14.57
C HIS A 11 13.62 -3.68 13.77
N PHE A 12 12.53 -3.11 14.26
CA PHE A 12 11.84 -1.99 13.64
C PHE A 12 12.75 -0.76 13.58
N ASP A 13 13.38 -0.36 14.69
CA ASP A 13 14.28 0.80 14.74
C ASP A 13 15.46 0.65 13.78
N TRP A 14 16.05 -0.54 13.75
CA TRP A 14 17.18 -0.82 12.87
C TRP A 14 16.80 -0.76 11.39
N GLN A 15 15.69 -1.41 11.01
CA GLN A 15 15.17 -1.41 9.64
C GLN A 15 14.68 -0.01 9.23
N TRP A 16 13.97 0.67 10.16
CA TRP A 16 13.42 1.99 9.93
C TRP A 16 14.50 3.01 9.62
N LYS A 17 15.52 3.13 10.47
CA LYS A 17 16.62 4.09 10.30
C LYS A 17 17.47 3.82 9.07
N LYS A 18 17.70 2.55 8.74
CA LYS A 18 18.57 2.21 7.59
C LYS A 18 17.91 2.37 6.24
N TRP A 19 16.65 1.98 6.10
CA TRP A 19 16.01 1.84 4.79
C TRP A 19 14.62 2.46 4.73
N ASN A 20 13.70 2.03 5.56
CA ASN A 20 12.28 2.37 5.44
C ASN A 20 12.02 3.87 5.62
N GLN A 21 12.71 4.54 6.52
CA GLN A 21 12.60 5.98 6.71
C GLN A 21 12.94 6.74 5.44
N LYS A 22 14.03 6.36 4.78
CA LYS A 22 14.47 7.01 3.52
C LYS A 22 13.45 6.80 2.40
N VAL A 23 12.98 5.55 2.22
CA VAL A 23 11.95 5.23 1.22
C VAL A 23 10.66 5.99 1.51
N THR A 24 10.21 6.02 2.76
CA THR A 24 8.99 6.71 3.16
C THR A 24 9.10 8.22 2.94
N LEU A 25 10.23 8.83 3.32
CA LEU A 25 10.45 10.27 3.11
C LEU A 25 10.54 10.62 1.62
N VAL A 26 11.29 9.86 0.83
CA VAL A 26 11.45 10.13 -0.60
C VAL A 26 10.10 9.96 -1.33
N SER A 27 9.37 8.86 -1.07
CA SER A 27 8.06 8.66 -1.67
C SER A 27 7.05 9.72 -1.23
N GLY A 28 7.08 10.14 0.03
CA GLY A 28 6.25 11.23 0.55
C GLY A 28 6.55 12.58 -0.09
N LEU A 29 7.83 12.94 -0.25
CA LEU A 29 8.24 14.17 -0.93
C LEU A 29 7.82 14.18 -2.41
N LEU A 30 8.02 13.05 -3.11
CA LEU A 30 7.56 12.92 -4.50
C LEU A 30 6.04 13.03 -4.60
N ALA A 31 5.31 12.43 -3.66
CA ALA A 31 3.86 12.54 -3.61
C ALA A 31 3.40 13.99 -3.37
N VAL A 32 4.03 14.71 -2.43
CA VAL A 32 3.74 16.15 -2.20
C VAL A 32 4.00 16.96 -3.45
N PHE A 33 5.11 16.71 -4.16
CA PHE A 33 5.39 17.39 -5.42
C PHE A 33 4.31 17.14 -6.48
N CYS A 34 3.88 15.87 -6.63
CA CYS A 34 2.77 15.54 -7.53
C CYS A 34 1.45 16.24 -7.13
N LEU A 35 1.15 16.29 -5.84
CA LEU A 35 -0.05 16.95 -5.33
C LEU A 35 -0.04 18.45 -5.57
N ILE A 36 1.11 19.10 -5.40
CA ILE A 36 1.29 20.53 -5.75
C ILE A 36 1.10 20.72 -7.26
N ALA A 37 1.69 19.88 -8.10
CA ALA A 37 1.53 19.95 -9.54
C ALA A 37 0.07 19.73 -9.99
N MET A 38 -0.71 18.95 -9.24
CA MET A 38 -2.15 18.78 -9.47
C MET A 38 -2.95 20.01 -9.06
N ALA A 39 -2.60 20.63 -7.93
CA ALA A 39 -3.32 21.81 -7.41
C ALA A 39 -3.12 23.03 -8.32
N PHE A 40 -1.92 23.18 -8.90
CA PHE A 40 -1.57 24.31 -9.77
C PHE A 40 -1.22 23.81 -11.18
N PRO A 41 -2.22 23.60 -12.05
CA PRO A 41 -1.97 23.15 -13.41
C PRO A 41 -1.09 24.13 -14.18
N THR A 42 -0.07 23.58 -14.85
CA THR A 42 0.80 24.35 -15.74
C THR A 42 0.16 24.44 -17.12
N GLY A 43 0.12 25.63 -17.72
CA GLY A 43 -0.42 25.81 -19.06
C GLY A 43 -0.81 27.29 -19.33
N ASN A 44 -1.39 27.54 -20.51
CA ASN A 44 -1.90 28.85 -20.83
C ASN A 44 -3.21 29.10 -20.06
N PRO A 45 -3.26 30.08 -19.13
CA PRO A 45 -4.46 30.38 -18.35
C PRO A 45 -5.69 30.82 -19.18
N GLN A 46 -5.52 31.09 -20.47
CA GLN A 46 -6.61 31.38 -21.38
C GLN A 46 -7.15 30.16 -22.12
N SER A 47 -6.56 28.99 -21.94
CA SER A 47 -7.03 27.76 -22.59
C SER A 47 -8.15 27.11 -21.81
N TYR A 48 -9.16 26.58 -22.51
CA TYR A 48 -10.24 25.78 -21.91
C TYR A 48 -9.70 24.58 -21.12
N GLU A 49 -8.63 23.96 -21.61
CA GLU A 49 -7.97 22.81 -20.92
C GLU A 49 -7.39 23.20 -19.56
N TYR A 50 -6.91 24.45 -19.41
CA TYR A 50 -6.39 24.93 -18.14
C TYR A 50 -7.50 24.97 -17.08
N TYR A 51 -8.63 25.55 -17.40
CA TYR A 51 -9.76 25.67 -16.46
C TYR A 51 -10.49 24.36 -16.23
N SER A 52 -10.59 23.49 -17.23
CA SER A 52 -11.27 22.19 -17.06
C SER A 52 -10.68 21.31 -15.93
N LYS A 53 -9.42 21.52 -15.56
CA LYS A 53 -8.79 20.82 -14.44
C LYS A 53 -9.38 21.17 -13.08
N TYR A 54 -9.84 22.39 -12.90
CA TYR A 54 -10.46 22.82 -11.64
C TYR A 54 -11.88 22.27 -11.44
N PHE A 55 -12.48 21.76 -12.50
CA PHE A 55 -13.78 21.06 -12.45
C PHE A 55 -13.64 19.56 -12.33
N GLN A 56 -12.41 19.05 -12.30
CA GLN A 56 -12.19 17.61 -12.08
C GLN A 56 -12.48 17.22 -10.62
N SER A 57 -13.10 16.06 -10.44
CA SER A 57 -13.22 15.49 -9.12
C SER A 57 -11.85 15.04 -8.60
N TYR A 58 -11.67 15.04 -7.28
CA TYR A 58 -10.42 14.63 -6.63
C TYR A 58 -9.98 13.20 -7.01
N ASP A 59 -10.94 12.27 -7.14
CA ASP A 59 -10.69 10.90 -7.59
C ASP A 59 -10.08 10.84 -8.99
N MET A 60 -10.60 11.62 -9.96
CA MET A 60 -10.02 11.68 -11.30
C MET A 60 -8.61 12.28 -11.30
N ALA A 61 -8.40 13.33 -10.51
CA ALA A 61 -7.10 13.97 -10.40
C ALA A 61 -6.05 12.99 -9.81
N VAL A 62 -6.40 12.26 -8.76
CA VAL A 62 -5.52 11.26 -8.14
C VAL A 62 -5.21 10.09 -9.09
N ASP A 63 -6.22 9.53 -9.76
CA ASP A 63 -6.04 8.40 -10.68
C ASP A 63 -5.26 8.79 -11.94
N GLY A 64 -5.42 10.03 -12.43
CA GLY A 64 -4.67 10.57 -13.57
C GLY A 64 -3.23 11.00 -13.24
N SER A 65 -2.82 10.98 -11.98
CA SER A 65 -1.51 11.39 -11.52
C SER A 65 -0.50 10.24 -11.44
N LEU A 66 0.76 10.56 -11.09
CA LEU A 66 1.80 9.57 -10.79
C LEU A 66 1.71 9.00 -9.37
N LEU A 67 0.76 9.43 -8.54
CA LEU A 67 0.61 8.98 -7.15
C LEU A 67 0.51 7.45 -7.00
N PRO A 68 -0.31 6.73 -7.80
CA PRO A 68 -0.39 5.28 -7.73
C PRO A 68 0.97 4.59 -7.98
N VAL A 69 1.75 5.12 -8.92
CA VAL A 69 3.06 4.57 -9.27
C VAL A 69 4.07 4.82 -8.14
N ILE A 70 4.11 6.04 -7.60
CA ILE A 70 5.02 6.40 -6.49
C ILE A 70 4.70 5.55 -5.25
N PHE A 71 3.42 5.40 -4.91
CA PHE A 71 2.97 4.54 -3.82
C PHE A 71 3.42 3.08 -4.02
N GLY A 72 3.13 2.52 -5.20
CA GLY A 72 3.47 1.14 -5.52
C GLY A 72 4.98 0.87 -5.48
N LEU A 73 5.79 1.75 -6.09
CA LEU A 73 7.24 1.65 -6.05
C LEU A 73 7.80 1.78 -4.62
N GLY A 74 7.29 2.71 -3.83
CA GLY A 74 7.68 2.85 -2.43
C GLY A 74 7.37 1.61 -1.61
N LEU A 75 6.18 1.02 -1.79
CA LEU A 75 5.80 -0.23 -1.12
C LEU A 75 6.72 -1.40 -1.52
N ILE A 76 6.99 -1.55 -2.82
CA ILE A 76 7.93 -2.57 -3.32
C ILE A 76 9.31 -2.38 -2.68
N LEU A 77 9.83 -1.15 -2.61
CA LEU A 77 11.13 -0.87 -1.99
C LEU A 77 11.14 -1.21 -0.49
N ILE A 78 10.05 -1.00 0.24
CA ILE A 78 9.93 -1.43 1.64
C ILE A 78 9.98 -2.95 1.75
N LEU A 79 9.25 -3.68 0.89
CA LEU A 79 9.26 -5.14 0.85
C LEU A 79 10.63 -5.71 0.46
N VAL A 80 11.31 -5.08 -0.49
CA VAL A 80 12.70 -5.43 -0.87
C VAL A 80 13.66 -5.17 0.29
N GLY A 81 13.52 -4.05 0.99
CA GLY A 81 14.31 -3.75 2.19
C GLY A 81 14.14 -4.81 3.27
N LEU A 82 12.91 -5.29 3.47
CA LEU A 82 12.57 -6.38 4.39
C LEU A 82 13.25 -7.70 3.96
N PHE A 83 13.21 -8.02 2.67
CA PHE A 83 13.88 -9.21 2.13
C PHE A 83 15.41 -9.14 2.34
N ILE A 84 16.03 -8.00 2.04
CA ILE A 84 17.48 -7.78 2.24
C ILE A 84 17.84 -7.93 3.71
N GLN A 85 17.02 -7.40 4.63
CA GLN A 85 17.22 -7.53 6.05
C GLN A 85 17.21 -8.99 6.49
N ILE A 86 16.16 -9.73 6.15
CA ILE A 86 16.02 -11.14 6.52
C ILE A 86 17.16 -11.96 5.93
N LYS A 87 17.48 -11.74 4.65
CA LYS A 87 18.59 -12.41 3.99
C LYS A 87 19.94 -12.07 4.62
N GLY A 88 20.16 -10.81 5.00
CA GLY A 88 21.38 -10.39 5.70
C GLY A 88 21.58 -11.11 7.04
N PHE A 89 20.51 -11.38 7.77
CA PHE A 89 20.58 -12.22 8.97
C PHE A 89 20.78 -13.72 8.67
N SER A 90 20.24 -14.23 7.54
CA SER A 90 20.36 -15.65 7.19
C SER A 90 21.68 -16.03 6.54
N THR A 91 22.29 -15.15 5.75
CA THR A 91 23.57 -15.42 5.06
C THR A 91 24.78 -15.13 5.92
N ASN A 92 24.70 -14.15 6.81
CA ASN A 92 25.73 -13.94 7.84
C ASN A 92 25.46 -14.93 8.99
N ALA A 93 26.10 -16.11 8.91
CA ALA A 93 25.95 -17.16 9.91
C ALA A 93 26.04 -16.64 11.36
N LYS A 94 26.86 -15.62 11.61
CA LYS A 94 26.98 -14.95 12.92
C LYS A 94 25.71 -14.21 13.36
N GLY A 95 24.91 -13.64 12.45
CA GLY A 95 23.72 -12.85 12.80
C GLY A 95 22.56 -13.68 13.31
N ILE A 96 22.24 -14.78 12.63
CA ILE A 96 21.18 -15.73 13.09
C ILE A 96 21.61 -16.48 14.34
N TYR A 97 22.88 -16.92 14.42
CA TYR A 97 23.37 -17.62 15.61
C TYR A 97 23.32 -16.72 16.85
N THR A 98 23.70 -15.44 16.75
CA THR A 98 23.58 -14.51 17.88
C THR A 98 22.13 -14.28 18.32
N LEU A 99 21.20 -14.27 17.39
CA LEU A 99 19.76 -14.14 17.74
C LEU A 99 19.21 -15.43 18.39
N PHE A 100 19.66 -16.59 17.93
CA PHE A 100 19.25 -17.88 18.51
C PHE A 100 19.98 -18.24 19.82
N LEU A 101 21.05 -17.52 20.16
CA LEU A 101 21.69 -17.60 21.48
C LEU A 101 20.96 -16.78 22.55
N LEU A 102 19.99 -15.93 22.16
CA LEU A 102 19.15 -15.26 23.13
C LEU A 102 18.32 -16.29 23.90
N PRO A 103 18.05 -16.07 25.20
CA PRO A 103 17.23 -16.98 26.01
C PRO A 103 15.74 -16.84 25.66
N MET A 104 15.41 -17.07 24.37
CA MET A 104 14.07 -16.94 23.78
C MET A 104 13.84 -18.13 22.84
N LYS A 105 12.56 -18.51 22.67
CA LYS A 105 12.19 -19.50 21.66
C LYS A 105 12.44 -18.95 20.26
N ARG A 106 12.86 -19.80 19.33
CA ARG A 106 13.10 -19.41 17.91
C ARG A 106 11.85 -18.85 17.26
N SER A 107 10.69 -19.39 17.58
CA SER A 107 9.38 -18.85 17.18
C SER A 107 9.15 -17.42 17.67
N GLU A 108 9.62 -17.06 18.86
CA GLU A 108 9.51 -15.69 19.38
C GLU A 108 10.38 -14.70 18.59
N VAL A 109 11.59 -15.13 18.21
CA VAL A 109 12.46 -14.33 17.32
C VAL A 109 11.80 -14.12 15.97
N TYR A 110 11.25 -15.16 15.36
CA TYR A 110 10.51 -15.07 14.12
C TYR A 110 9.32 -14.12 14.20
N LEU A 111 8.50 -14.24 15.25
CA LEU A 111 7.36 -13.34 15.49
C LEU A 111 7.78 -11.88 15.67
N SER A 112 8.95 -11.62 16.27
CA SER A 112 9.46 -10.25 16.42
C SER A 112 9.78 -9.60 15.07
N PHE A 113 10.33 -10.35 14.12
CA PHE A 113 10.54 -9.87 12.76
C PHE A 113 9.22 -9.62 12.03
N LEU A 114 8.26 -10.53 12.18
CA LEU A 114 6.94 -10.39 11.55
C LEU A 114 6.20 -9.15 12.02
N LEU A 115 6.22 -8.90 13.34
CA LEU A 115 5.63 -7.69 13.93
C LEU A 115 6.33 -6.42 13.45
N SER A 116 7.67 -6.43 13.38
CA SER A 116 8.46 -5.32 12.84
C SER A 116 8.11 -5.02 11.38
N ALA A 117 7.97 -6.06 10.55
CA ALA A 117 7.57 -5.92 9.16
C ALA A 117 6.15 -5.35 9.02
N GLY A 118 5.21 -5.87 9.79
CA GLY A 118 3.83 -5.35 9.84
C GLY A 118 3.78 -3.89 10.27
N ALA A 119 4.54 -3.51 11.28
CA ALA A 119 4.64 -2.12 11.74
C ALA A 119 5.22 -1.19 10.66
N ALA A 120 6.25 -1.62 9.93
CA ALA A 120 6.85 -0.83 8.86
C ALA A 120 5.87 -0.55 7.71
N VAL A 121 5.14 -1.59 7.28
CA VAL A 121 4.09 -1.45 6.26
C VAL A 121 2.95 -0.56 6.77
N ALA A 122 2.50 -0.74 8.01
CA ALA A 122 1.44 0.06 8.61
C ALA A 122 1.80 1.55 8.69
N VAL A 123 3.04 1.89 9.10
CA VAL A 123 3.51 3.28 9.14
C VAL A 123 3.56 3.89 7.74
N TYR A 124 4.00 3.12 6.73
CA TYR A 124 3.98 3.59 5.33
C TYR A 124 2.56 3.91 4.86
N TYR A 125 1.60 3.01 5.09
CA TYR A 125 0.19 3.22 4.75
C TYR A 125 -0.42 4.42 5.49
N LEU A 126 -0.12 4.54 6.78
CA LEU A 126 -0.62 5.65 7.60
C LEU A 126 -0.10 7.00 7.09
N MET A 127 1.18 7.10 6.76
CA MET A 127 1.78 8.30 6.18
C MET A 127 1.06 8.70 4.88
N TRP A 128 0.85 7.72 3.97
CA TRP A 128 0.14 7.98 2.72
C TRP A 128 -1.32 8.37 2.94
N LEU A 129 -2.02 7.70 3.85
CA LEU A 129 -3.41 8.04 4.17
C LEU A 129 -3.52 9.48 4.69
N VAL A 130 -2.67 9.87 5.63
CA VAL A 130 -2.64 11.24 6.18
C VAL A 130 -2.35 12.25 5.06
N LEU A 131 -1.37 11.96 4.19
CA LEU A 131 -1.01 12.82 3.07
C LEU A 131 -2.16 12.99 2.08
N LEU A 132 -2.82 11.90 1.69
CA LEU A 132 -3.96 11.94 0.75
C LEU A 132 -5.16 12.69 1.33
N VAL A 133 -5.47 12.48 2.61
CA VAL A 133 -6.56 13.21 3.27
C VAL A 133 -6.24 14.70 3.40
N ALA A 134 -5.03 15.06 3.83
CA ALA A 134 -4.61 16.45 3.92
C ALA A 134 -4.62 17.15 2.54
N ALA A 135 -4.15 16.44 1.51
CA ALA A 135 -4.15 16.93 0.14
C ALA A 135 -5.56 17.15 -0.42
N TYR A 136 -6.51 16.30 -0.06
CA TYR A 136 -7.91 16.50 -0.45
C TYR A 136 -8.41 17.89 -0.06
N PHE A 137 -8.25 18.28 1.21
CA PHE A 137 -8.71 19.59 1.68
C PHE A 137 -7.96 20.73 1.02
N ALA A 138 -6.65 20.60 0.81
CA ALA A 138 -5.85 21.64 0.16
C ALA A 138 -6.21 21.83 -1.32
N ILE A 139 -6.33 20.74 -2.08
CA ILE A 139 -6.63 20.76 -3.51
C ILE A 139 -8.07 21.24 -3.74
N MET A 140 -9.03 20.77 -2.95
CA MET A 140 -10.42 21.19 -3.08
C MET A 140 -10.59 22.68 -2.80
N ALA A 141 -9.88 23.24 -1.81
CA ALA A 141 -9.92 24.69 -1.56
C ALA A 141 -9.42 25.51 -2.75
N VAL A 142 -8.38 25.04 -3.46
CA VAL A 142 -7.88 25.69 -4.69
C VAL A 142 -8.90 25.54 -5.81
N TYR A 143 -9.42 24.34 -6.06
CA TYR A 143 -10.38 24.08 -7.13
C TYR A 143 -11.67 24.86 -6.93
N GLU A 144 -12.20 24.95 -5.72
CA GLU A 144 -13.40 25.74 -5.41
C GLU A 144 -13.18 27.23 -5.67
N SER A 145 -12.01 27.78 -5.32
CA SER A 145 -11.70 29.18 -5.54
C SER A 145 -11.59 29.52 -7.03
N GLU A 146 -10.93 28.69 -7.83
CA GLU A 146 -10.77 28.89 -9.27
C GLU A 146 -12.07 28.65 -10.03
N ALA A 147 -12.84 27.63 -9.68
CA ALA A 147 -14.15 27.37 -10.23
C ALA A 147 -15.13 28.51 -9.95
N ALA A 148 -15.10 29.12 -8.76
CA ALA A 148 -15.92 30.27 -8.43
C ALA A 148 -15.57 31.51 -9.28
N GLN A 149 -14.29 31.74 -9.60
CA GLN A 149 -13.86 32.81 -10.49
C GLN A 149 -14.37 32.58 -11.90
N GLU A 150 -14.29 31.36 -12.43
CA GLU A 150 -14.79 31.07 -13.77
C GLU A 150 -16.32 31.18 -13.87
N ILE A 151 -17.07 30.72 -12.88
CA ILE A 151 -18.53 30.93 -12.82
C ILE A 151 -18.87 32.41 -12.82
N PHE A 152 -18.11 33.24 -12.11
CA PHE A 152 -18.31 34.69 -12.11
C PHE A 152 -18.07 35.32 -13.49
N ILE A 153 -17.05 34.87 -14.20
CA ILE A 153 -16.76 35.36 -15.59
C ILE A 153 -17.89 34.93 -16.52
N LEU A 154 -18.32 33.69 -16.49
CA LEU A 154 -19.40 33.15 -17.31
C LEU A 154 -20.74 33.81 -17.00
N ALA A 155 -21.03 34.08 -15.72
CA ALA A 155 -22.25 34.78 -15.31
C ALA A 155 -22.29 36.24 -15.81
N LYS A 156 -21.14 36.90 -15.88
CA LYS A 156 -21.03 38.25 -16.45
C LYS A 156 -21.39 38.28 -17.94
N ASP A 157 -21.13 37.18 -18.65
CA ASP A 157 -21.46 37.03 -20.08
C ASP A 157 -22.85 36.41 -20.31
N ASN A 158 -23.74 36.39 -19.30
CA ASN A 158 -25.09 35.80 -19.31
C ASN A 158 -25.17 34.28 -19.51
N ILE A 159 -24.10 33.56 -19.25
CA ILE A 159 -24.09 32.10 -19.26
C ILE A 159 -24.18 31.63 -17.81
N VAL A 160 -25.38 31.33 -17.32
CA VAL A 160 -25.59 30.77 -15.98
C VAL A 160 -25.51 29.25 -16.05
N THR A 161 -24.38 28.70 -15.73
CA THR A 161 -24.24 27.26 -15.45
C THR A 161 -24.13 27.07 -13.94
N GLY A 162 -25.17 26.56 -13.31
CA GLY A 162 -25.15 26.18 -11.90
C GLY A 162 -24.34 24.90 -11.70
N LEU A 163 -23.03 25.04 -11.58
CA LEU A 163 -22.12 23.93 -11.20
C LEU A 163 -21.89 24.00 -9.70
N ASP A 164 -22.55 23.13 -8.96
CA ASP A 164 -22.23 22.91 -7.55
C ASP A 164 -21.12 21.88 -7.44
N VAL A 165 -19.87 22.34 -7.40
CA VAL A 165 -18.67 21.51 -7.30
C VAL A 165 -18.62 20.79 -5.96
N SER A 166 -19.24 21.33 -4.91
CA SER A 166 -19.18 20.78 -3.55
C SER A 166 -19.95 19.47 -3.38
N GLN A 167 -21.07 19.29 -4.06
CA GLN A 167 -21.94 18.11 -3.89
C GLN A 167 -21.37 16.83 -4.53
N THR A 168 -20.49 16.94 -5.52
CA THR A 168 -19.94 15.79 -6.25
C THR A 168 -18.58 15.35 -5.74
N ASN A 169 -17.93 16.12 -4.89
CA ASN A 169 -16.54 15.95 -4.45
C ASN A 169 -16.36 15.56 -2.97
N GLY A 170 -17.28 14.80 -2.40
CA GLY A 170 -17.10 14.31 -1.03
C GLY A 170 -15.88 13.38 -0.88
N LEU A 171 -15.09 13.57 0.19
CA LEU A 171 -13.91 12.75 0.50
C LEU A 171 -14.22 11.24 0.44
N PHE A 172 -15.32 10.82 1.04
CA PHE A 172 -15.75 9.42 1.04
C PHE A 172 -16.05 8.90 -0.37
N LEU A 173 -16.67 9.74 -1.22
CA LEU A 173 -16.95 9.41 -2.61
C LEU A 173 -15.65 9.27 -3.42
N ALA A 174 -14.65 10.09 -3.16
CA ALA A 174 -13.35 9.97 -3.79
C ALA A 174 -12.69 8.62 -3.48
N PHE A 175 -12.74 8.16 -2.22
CA PHE A 175 -12.23 6.82 -1.84
C PHE A 175 -13.02 5.66 -2.45
N GLN A 176 -14.26 5.87 -2.87
CA GLN A 176 -15.05 4.83 -3.55
C GLN A 176 -14.87 4.84 -5.08
N ARG A 177 -14.70 6.02 -5.68
CA ARG A 177 -14.64 6.19 -7.13
C ARG A 177 -13.26 6.00 -7.70
N SER A 178 -12.22 6.51 -7.04
CA SER A 178 -10.84 6.34 -7.47
C SER A 178 -10.43 4.87 -7.51
N ALA A 179 -9.86 4.42 -8.61
CA ALA A 179 -9.33 3.07 -8.75
C ALA A 179 -8.17 2.83 -7.77
N PHE A 180 -7.32 3.82 -7.57
CA PHE A 180 -6.19 3.76 -6.66
C PHE A 180 -6.63 3.76 -5.19
N LEU A 181 -7.44 4.77 -4.78
CA LEU A 181 -7.86 4.90 -3.39
C LEU A 181 -8.70 3.70 -2.95
N ARG A 182 -9.62 3.24 -3.78
CA ARG A 182 -10.46 2.08 -3.50
C ARG A 182 -9.64 0.79 -3.36
N ALA A 183 -8.62 0.60 -4.20
CA ALA A 183 -7.82 -0.62 -4.19
C ALA A 183 -6.86 -0.70 -3.01
N PHE A 184 -6.22 0.41 -2.65
CA PHE A 184 -5.16 0.40 -1.63
C PHE A 184 -5.60 0.98 -0.29
N PHE A 185 -6.62 1.84 -0.27
CA PHE A 185 -7.19 2.47 0.93
C PHE A 185 -8.70 2.25 1.00
N PRO A 186 -9.17 1.00 1.03
CA PRO A 186 -10.58 0.69 0.93
C PRO A 186 -11.38 1.27 2.09
N ALA A 187 -12.46 1.98 1.75
CA ALA A 187 -13.41 2.54 2.72
C ALA A 187 -14.40 1.51 3.28
N SER A 188 -14.47 0.30 2.71
CA SER A 188 -15.35 -0.77 3.16
C SER A 188 -14.56 -1.94 3.75
N LEU A 189 -15.09 -2.54 4.83
CA LEU A 189 -14.47 -3.69 5.49
C LEU A 189 -14.27 -4.88 4.53
N TRP A 190 -15.17 -5.06 3.57
CA TRP A 190 -15.10 -6.15 2.59
C TRP A 190 -13.89 -6.02 1.65
N ASN A 191 -13.57 -4.81 1.25
CA ASN A 191 -12.44 -4.52 0.37
C ASN A 191 -11.09 -4.45 1.12
N VAL A 192 -11.10 -4.37 2.45
CA VAL A 192 -9.89 -4.45 3.28
C VAL A 192 -9.29 -5.86 3.26
N MET A 193 -10.12 -6.91 3.17
CA MET A 193 -9.65 -8.30 3.21
C MET A 193 -8.65 -8.66 2.10
N PRO A 194 -8.85 -8.29 0.82
CA PRO A 194 -7.85 -8.51 -0.23
C PRO A 194 -6.53 -7.79 0.03
N VAL A 195 -6.58 -6.57 0.56
CA VAL A 195 -5.37 -5.79 0.88
C VAL A 195 -4.57 -6.46 1.99
N ILE A 196 -5.21 -6.80 3.09
CA ILE A 196 -4.54 -7.46 4.23
C ILE A 196 -4.08 -8.86 3.83
N GLY A 197 -4.96 -9.67 3.24
CA GLY A 197 -4.65 -11.05 2.83
C GLY A 197 -3.52 -11.11 1.81
N GLY A 198 -3.56 -10.23 0.80
CA GLY A 198 -2.52 -10.13 -0.22
C GLY A 198 -1.17 -9.70 0.35
N LEU A 199 -1.13 -8.62 1.14
CA LEU A 199 0.10 -8.14 1.78
C LEU A 199 0.68 -9.16 2.76
N LEU A 200 -0.16 -9.77 3.60
CA LEU A 200 0.30 -10.78 4.55
C LEU A 200 0.89 -11.98 3.81
N LEU A 201 0.29 -12.39 2.69
CA LEU A 201 0.79 -13.49 1.88
C LEU A 201 2.13 -13.14 1.21
N ILE A 202 2.31 -11.91 0.69
CA ILE A 202 3.59 -11.44 0.16
C ILE A 202 4.67 -11.46 1.25
N VAL A 203 4.38 -10.88 2.42
CA VAL A 203 5.31 -10.87 3.56
C VAL A 203 5.66 -12.30 3.97
N THR A 204 4.68 -13.21 4.02
CA THR A 204 4.91 -14.63 4.31
C THR A 204 5.85 -15.28 3.30
N GLY A 205 5.68 -14.99 2.01
CA GLY A 205 6.58 -15.49 0.96
C GLY A 205 8.02 -15.01 1.14
N ILE A 206 8.20 -13.74 1.51
CA ILE A 206 9.52 -13.16 1.83
C ILE A 206 10.15 -13.87 3.03
N PHE A 207 9.37 -14.09 4.09
CA PHE A 207 9.83 -14.80 5.29
C PHE A 207 10.18 -16.26 4.99
N PHE A 208 9.36 -16.92 4.16
CA PHE A 208 9.65 -18.29 3.73
C PHE A 208 10.97 -18.37 2.97
N ALA A 209 11.24 -17.42 2.09
CA ALA A 209 12.50 -17.33 1.36
C ALA A 209 13.73 -17.16 2.26
N GLY A 210 13.57 -16.44 3.38
CA GLY A 210 14.66 -16.12 4.29
C GLY A 210 14.90 -17.15 5.40
N PHE A 211 13.85 -17.65 6.02
CA PHE A 211 13.93 -18.52 7.20
C PHE A 211 13.88 -20.02 6.89
N TYR A 212 13.27 -20.42 5.76
CA TYR A 212 13.20 -21.83 5.40
C TYR A 212 14.46 -22.26 4.64
N THR A 213 15.27 -23.14 5.25
CA THR A 213 16.59 -23.52 4.70
C THR A 213 16.68 -24.99 4.30
N GLN A 214 15.68 -25.83 4.61
CA GLN A 214 15.79 -27.30 4.46
C GLN A 214 15.80 -27.77 3.01
N GLU A 215 14.77 -27.44 2.25
CA GLU A 215 14.61 -27.89 0.87
C GLU A 215 14.50 -26.72 -0.08
N VAL A 216 15.50 -26.57 -0.94
CA VAL A 216 15.58 -25.44 -1.88
C VAL A 216 14.35 -25.38 -2.81
N GLY A 217 13.88 -26.54 -3.28
CA GLY A 217 12.71 -26.62 -4.15
C GLY A 217 11.43 -26.12 -3.47
N ILE A 218 11.13 -26.61 -2.28
CA ILE A 218 9.94 -26.18 -1.50
C ILE A 218 10.06 -24.68 -1.15
N ARG A 219 11.25 -24.22 -0.74
CA ARG A 219 11.49 -22.81 -0.46
C ARG A 219 11.15 -21.93 -1.63
N ILE A 220 11.65 -22.27 -2.83
CA ILE A 220 11.39 -21.47 -4.04
C ILE A 220 9.91 -21.49 -4.39
N ILE A 221 9.29 -22.66 -4.46
CA ILE A 221 7.87 -22.80 -4.87
C ILE A 221 6.95 -22.05 -3.89
N CYS A 222 7.10 -22.25 -2.58
CA CYS A 222 6.26 -21.59 -1.59
C CYS A 222 6.49 -20.08 -1.54
N SER A 223 7.75 -19.63 -1.67
CA SER A 223 8.06 -18.18 -1.66
C SER A 223 7.49 -17.49 -2.89
N PHE A 224 7.78 -18.01 -4.08
CA PHE A 224 7.26 -17.43 -5.32
C PHE A 224 5.74 -17.55 -5.41
N GLY A 225 5.16 -18.70 -5.05
CA GLY A 225 3.72 -18.91 -5.02
C GLY A 225 3.01 -17.92 -4.09
N ALA A 226 3.55 -17.68 -2.90
CA ALA A 226 3.01 -16.74 -1.94
C ALA A 226 3.16 -15.27 -2.42
N ILE A 227 4.31 -14.90 -2.98
CA ILE A 227 4.54 -13.53 -3.49
C ILE A 227 3.64 -13.25 -4.69
N LEU A 228 3.59 -14.14 -5.67
CA LEU A 228 2.77 -13.96 -6.89
C LEU A 228 1.28 -14.03 -6.56
N GLY A 229 0.86 -15.01 -5.76
CA GLY A 229 -0.54 -15.12 -5.33
C GLY A 229 -0.99 -13.93 -4.49
N GLY A 230 -0.15 -13.49 -3.55
CA GLY A 230 -0.40 -12.30 -2.75
C GLY A 230 -0.45 -11.03 -3.60
N GLY A 231 0.47 -10.88 -4.55
CA GLY A 231 0.49 -9.76 -5.50
C GLY A 231 -0.76 -9.72 -6.37
N TYR A 232 -1.21 -10.88 -6.86
CA TYR A 232 -2.46 -10.98 -7.62
C TYR A 232 -3.67 -10.55 -6.78
N ILE A 233 -3.82 -11.08 -5.55
CA ILE A 233 -4.92 -10.72 -4.65
C ILE A 233 -4.89 -9.22 -4.32
N TYR A 234 -3.70 -8.69 -4.04
CA TYR A 234 -3.50 -7.29 -3.66
C TYR A 234 -3.79 -6.30 -4.79
N LEU A 235 -3.39 -6.62 -6.04
CA LEU A 235 -3.54 -5.73 -7.19
C LEU A 235 -4.86 -5.91 -7.94
N GLN A 236 -5.63 -6.94 -7.64
CA GLN A 236 -6.83 -7.32 -8.40
C GLN A 236 -7.85 -6.18 -8.51
N ASP A 237 -8.10 -5.46 -7.41
CA ASP A 237 -9.09 -4.37 -7.42
C ASP A 237 -8.59 -3.15 -8.22
N PHE A 238 -7.30 -2.88 -8.18
CA PHE A 238 -6.66 -1.85 -9.00
C PHE A 238 -6.75 -2.19 -10.50
N ILE A 239 -6.37 -3.40 -10.88
CA ILE A 239 -6.46 -3.87 -12.27
C ILE A 239 -7.90 -3.79 -12.78
N ARG A 240 -8.86 -4.14 -11.94
CA ARG A 240 -10.28 -4.02 -12.25
C ARG A 240 -10.69 -2.57 -12.46
N GLY A 241 -10.28 -1.66 -11.58
CA GLY A 241 -10.55 -0.22 -11.71
C GLY A 241 -10.00 0.36 -13.01
N VAL A 242 -8.77 0.01 -13.37
CA VAL A 242 -8.15 0.41 -14.64
C VAL A 242 -8.93 -0.15 -15.85
N ARG A 243 -9.36 -1.42 -15.82
CA ARG A 243 -10.18 -2.00 -16.90
C ARG A 243 -11.52 -1.29 -17.07
N LEU A 244 -12.17 -0.92 -15.97
CA LEU A 244 -13.41 -0.13 -16.01
C LEU A 244 -13.19 1.24 -16.67
N ALA A 245 -12.11 1.92 -16.30
CA ALA A 245 -11.74 3.20 -16.89
C ALA A 245 -11.44 3.10 -18.41
N MET A 246 -10.98 1.92 -18.88
CA MET A 246 -10.78 1.63 -20.30
C MET A 246 -12.07 1.21 -21.05
N GLY A 247 -13.23 1.30 -20.42
CA GLY A 247 -14.52 0.95 -21.05
C GLY A 247 -14.82 -0.56 -21.14
N HIS A 248 -14.04 -1.41 -20.48
CA HIS A 248 -14.29 -2.86 -20.45
C HIS A 248 -15.35 -3.16 -19.39
N GLY A 249 -16.49 -3.68 -19.82
CA GLY A 249 -17.58 -4.07 -18.92
C GLY A 249 -17.12 -5.08 -17.87
N VAL A 250 -17.44 -4.83 -16.60
CA VAL A 250 -17.13 -5.72 -15.48
C VAL A 250 -18.43 -6.32 -14.95
N THR A 251 -18.47 -7.65 -14.85
CA THR A 251 -19.62 -8.35 -14.28
C THR A 251 -19.74 -8.13 -12.78
N ASN A 252 -20.96 -7.88 -12.28
CA ASN A 252 -21.26 -7.55 -10.87
C ASN A 252 -20.89 -8.64 -9.84
N HIS A 253 -20.51 -9.85 -10.26
CA HIS A 253 -20.14 -10.96 -9.37
C HIS A 253 -18.79 -10.77 -8.65
N ALA A 254 -18.08 -9.67 -8.92
CA ALA A 254 -16.68 -9.54 -8.52
C ALA A 254 -16.46 -9.15 -7.05
N ILE A 255 -17.41 -8.55 -6.32
CA ILE A 255 -17.17 -8.08 -4.94
C ILE A 255 -17.06 -9.27 -3.97
N GLY A 256 -18.00 -10.21 -4.04
CA GLY A 256 -17.93 -11.43 -3.21
C GLY A 256 -16.70 -12.30 -3.51
N TYR A 257 -16.31 -12.38 -4.77
CA TYR A 257 -15.13 -13.12 -5.20
C TYR A 257 -13.83 -12.53 -4.63
N GLN A 258 -13.69 -11.21 -4.62
CA GLN A 258 -12.50 -10.54 -4.06
C GLN A 258 -12.35 -10.78 -2.56
N MET A 259 -13.45 -10.70 -1.82
CA MET A 259 -13.45 -11.01 -0.39
C MET A 259 -13.03 -12.46 -0.13
N ILE A 260 -13.56 -13.42 -0.89
CA ILE A 260 -13.21 -14.83 -0.76
C ILE A 260 -11.73 -15.04 -1.06
N LEU A 261 -11.19 -14.45 -2.12
CA LEU A 261 -9.76 -14.52 -2.42
C LEU A 261 -8.89 -13.90 -1.32
N GLY A 262 -9.31 -12.77 -0.76
CA GLY A 262 -8.62 -12.14 0.37
C GLY A 262 -8.59 -13.06 1.59
N LEU A 263 -9.71 -13.70 1.92
CA LEU A 263 -9.80 -14.68 3.01
C LEU A 263 -8.93 -15.92 2.74
N ILE A 264 -8.95 -16.44 1.51
CA ILE A 264 -8.07 -17.55 1.12
C ILE A 264 -6.61 -17.16 1.28
N GLY A 265 -6.22 -15.96 0.81
CA GLY A 265 -4.86 -15.43 0.97
C GLY A 265 -4.44 -15.36 2.45
N LEU A 266 -5.33 -14.87 3.30
CA LEU A 266 -5.10 -14.79 4.74
C LEU A 266 -4.94 -16.17 5.37
N ILE A 267 -5.82 -17.13 5.06
CA ILE A 267 -5.74 -18.51 5.57
C ILE A 267 -4.44 -19.16 5.13
N VAL A 268 -4.08 -19.06 3.85
CA VAL A 268 -2.84 -19.63 3.32
C VAL A 268 -1.61 -18.99 3.99
N ALA A 269 -1.62 -17.67 4.18
CA ALA A 269 -0.54 -16.98 4.89
C ALA A 269 -0.39 -17.51 6.33
N VAL A 270 -1.48 -17.62 7.08
CA VAL A 270 -1.46 -18.15 8.46
C VAL A 270 -0.95 -19.60 8.49
N VAL A 271 -1.41 -20.46 7.59
CA VAL A 271 -0.95 -21.87 7.52
C VAL A 271 0.54 -21.94 7.23
N LEU A 272 1.04 -21.17 6.27
CA LEU A 272 2.47 -21.09 5.96
C LEU A 272 3.28 -20.54 7.13
N GLN A 273 2.79 -19.52 7.84
CA GLN A 273 3.42 -18.98 9.04
C GLN A 273 3.52 -20.04 10.15
N LEU A 274 2.43 -20.75 10.43
CA LEU A 274 2.42 -21.83 11.42
C LEU A 274 3.36 -22.95 11.03
N TYR A 275 3.46 -23.28 9.75
CA TYR A 275 4.40 -24.29 9.26
C TYR A 275 5.86 -23.86 9.50
N ILE A 276 6.21 -22.61 9.22
CA ILE A 276 7.56 -22.08 9.50
C ILE A 276 7.86 -22.13 11.00
N ILE A 277 6.92 -21.68 11.84
CA ILE A 277 7.08 -21.65 13.30
C ILE A 277 7.34 -23.06 13.83
N ARG A 278 6.54 -24.06 13.46
CA ARG A 278 6.74 -25.44 13.86
C ARG A 278 8.11 -25.96 13.46
N ARG A 279 8.51 -25.72 12.21
CA ARG A 279 9.82 -26.17 11.71
C ARG A 279 11.01 -25.48 12.38
N LEU A 280 10.84 -24.27 12.88
CA LEU A 280 11.88 -23.56 13.64
C LEU A 280 12.02 -24.11 15.06
N ASP A 281 10.90 -24.48 15.70
CA ASP A 281 10.91 -25.04 17.07
C ASP A 281 11.38 -26.51 17.09
N ASP A 282 11.07 -27.31 16.05
CA ASP A 282 11.48 -28.74 15.94
C ASP A 282 13.00 -28.91 15.70
N ARG A 283 13.73 -27.84 15.40
CA ARG A 283 15.19 -27.89 15.22
C ARG A 283 15.90 -27.86 16.57
N THR A 284 15.90 -28.99 17.26
CA THR A 284 16.68 -29.17 18.49
C THR A 284 18.18 -29.43 18.25
N ASP A 285 18.58 -29.71 16.98
CA ASP A 285 19.94 -30.10 16.61
C ASP A 285 20.59 -29.12 15.64
N LEU A 286 21.14 -28.04 16.21
CA LEU A 286 22.19 -27.23 15.58
C LEU A 286 23.17 -26.75 16.64
#